data_7922dc3c96afdea7e3f02e80452bc7a9
#
_entry.id   7922dc3c96afdea7e3f02e80452bc7a9
#
_cell.length_a   1.000
_cell.length_b   1.000
_cell.length_c   1.000
_cell.angle_alpha   90.00
_cell.angle_beta   90.00
_cell.angle_gamma   90.00
#
_symmetry.space_group_name_H-M   'P 1'
#
loop_
_entity.id
_entity.type
_entity.pdbx_description
1 polymer ?
#
loop_
_entity_poly.entity_id
_entity_poly.type
_entity_poly.pdbx_seq_one_letter_code
_entity_poly.pdbx_strand_id
1 'polypeptide(L)'
;MKKKSESEPKQFIESVGIDVSKLTLDVFLYNKKEHQVFPNSQKGFIAVGKWIKSELGNSEDILYCFEHTGWYCILLSHFLHDQSKYYCCINPLEIKRSIGFKRGKSDKTDSYEIARFAWLRKEELECSVPMPVKLLELQRLMSLREQLVKQSTALKNLEKGMLSMMEKSSGDESIKIIKQSLKQIAVHVLKVEKLMEELIKTETQLRNNYKLSRSVKGVGRVLGIQMLLHTHNYSRFAEWRAFSAYCGIVPYPYQSGTSINGRNKIHSISDKKMKSLLSMSAISAIQHDSELKIYYHKRVEEGKPKMVALNIIRNKIVSRIFATVKRGTPYVELGKFAA
;
A
#
# COMPACT_ATOMS: atom_id res chain seq x y z
N MET A 1 -14.39 -3.95 21.58
CA MET A 1 -15.24 -4.57 20.56
C MET A 1 -16.42 -3.62 20.31
N LYS A 2 -16.37 -2.79 19.25
CA LYS A 2 -17.59 -2.14 18.78
C LYS A 2 -18.35 -3.21 18.01
N LYS A 3 -19.58 -3.55 18.44
CA LYS A 3 -20.51 -4.36 17.67
C LYS A 3 -20.63 -3.73 16.28
N LYS A 4 -20.31 -4.48 15.21
CA LYS A 4 -20.77 -4.16 13.87
C LYS A 4 -22.28 -4.01 14.01
N SER A 5 -22.83 -2.85 13.65
CA SER A 5 -24.27 -2.77 13.39
C SER A 5 -24.54 -3.79 12.29
N GLU A 6 -25.32 -4.79 12.59
CA GLU A 6 -25.89 -5.71 11.62
C GLU A 6 -26.85 -4.86 10.76
N SER A 7 -26.29 -4.19 9.75
CA SER A 7 -27.10 -3.72 8.63
C SER A 7 -27.50 -4.96 7.86
N GLU A 8 -28.80 -5.10 7.58
CA GLU A 8 -29.31 -6.16 6.71
C GLU A 8 -28.44 -6.29 5.46
N PRO A 9 -28.14 -7.52 5.00
CA PRO A 9 -27.30 -7.73 3.84
C PRO A 9 -27.93 -7.01 2.64
N LYS A 10 -27.20 -6.08 2.04
CA LYS A 10 -27.68 -5.31 0.89
C LYS A 10 -27.93 -6.27 -0.27
N GLN A 11 -29.17 -6.34 -0.74
CA GLN A 11 -29.52 -7.19 -1.87
C GLN A 11 -29.17 -6.47 -3.17
N PHE A 12 -28.22 -7.03 -3.94
CA PHE A 12 -27.87 -6.51 -5.27
C PHE A 12 -28.62 -7.29 -6.35
N ILE A 13 -29.16 -6.57 -7.32
CA ILE A 13 -29.84 -7.15 -8.51
C ILE A 13 -28.86 -7.45 -9.64
N GLU A 14 -27.74 -6.72 -9.69
CA GLU A 14 -26.72 -6.86 -10.73
C GLU A 14 -25.32 -6.60 -10.19
N SER A 15 -24.31 -7.22 -10.79
CA SER A 15 -22.92 -6.89 -10.60
C SER A 15 -22.27 -6.41 -11.89
N VAL A 16 -21.56 -5.31 -11.80
CA VAL A 16 -20.86 -4.64 -12.89
C VAL A 16 -19.36 -4.86 -12.71
N GLY A 17 -18.77 -5.69 -13.55
CA GLY A 17 -17.32 -5.87 -13.60
C GLY A 17 -16.69 -4.88 -14.57
N ILE A 18 -15.64 -4.20 -14.13
CA ILE A 18 -14.94 -3.20 -14.92
C ILE A 18 -13.47 -3.57 -14.99
N ASP A 19 -12.98 -3.95 -16.16
CA ASP A 19 -11.54 -4.00 -16.41
C ASP A 19 -11.05 -2.61 -16.81
N VAL A 20 -10.07 -2.10 -16.02
CA VAL A 20 -9.61 -0.72 -16.12
C VAL A 20 -8.24 -0.66 -16.78
N SER A 21 -8.19 -0.16 -18.00
CA SER A 21 -6.96 0.15 -18.71
C SER A 21 -6.62 1.65 -18.65
N LYS A 22 -5.50 2.02 -19.25
CA LYS A 22 -5.07 3.42 -19.34
C LYS A 22 -6.08 4.30 -20.09
N LEU A 23 -6.64 3.80 -21.18
CA LEU A 23 -7.48 4.57 -22.11
C LEU A 23 -8.94 4.13 -22.10
N THR A 24 -9.22 2.87 -21.74
CA THR A 24 -10.54 2.26 -21.85
C THR A 24 -10.99 1.60 -20.55
N LEU A 25 -12.30 1.47 -20.44
CA LEU A 25 -13.00 0.64 -19.45
C LEU A 25 -13.78 -0.41 -20.22
N ASP A 26 -13.50 -1.67 -20.00
CA ASP A 26 -14.30 -2.78 -20.44
C ASP A 26 -15.31 -3.12 -19.35
N VAL A 27 -16.61 -2.88 -19.60
CA VAL A 27 -17.67 -2.98 -18.62
C VAL A 27 -18.58 -4.15 -18.96
N PHE A 28 -18.81 -5.04 -18.00
CA PHE A 28 -19.64 -6.23 -18.16
C PHE A 28 -20.75 -6.29 -17.10
N LEU A 29 -22.00 -6.50 -17.52
CA LEU A 29 -23.17 -6.75 -16.67
C LEU A 29 -23.37 -8.27 -16.53
N TYR A 30 -23.23 -8.79 -15.32
CA TYR A 30 -23.15 -10.24 -15.10
C TYR A 30 -24.44 -10.98 -15.43
N ASN A 31 -25.59 -10.53 -14.91
CA ASN A 31 -26.87 -11.18 -15.12
C ASN A 31 -27.44 -10.91 -16.51
N LYS A 32 -27.28 -9.70 -17.03
CA LYS A 32 -27.71 -9.31 -18.39
C LYS A 32 -26.84 -9.92 -19.50
N LYS A 33 -25.60 -10.31 -19.20
CA LYS A 33 -24.62 -10.83 -20.18
C LYS A 33 -24.22 -9.82 -21.25
N GLU A 34 -24.33 -8.51 -20.94
CA GLU A 34 -24.00 -7.42 -21.84
C GLU A 34 -22.60 -6.88 -21.56
N HIS A 35 -21.92 -6.47 -22.62
CA HIS A 35 -20.57 -5.89 -22.54
C HIS A 35 -20.47 -4.66 -23.43
N GLN A 36 -19.85 -3.61 -22.91
CA GLN A 36 -19.56 -2.41 -23.69
C GLN A 36 -18.24 -1.76 -23.23
N VAL A 37 -17.56 -1.10 -24.18
CA VAL A 37 -16.27 -0.42 -23.94
C VAL A 37 -16.51 1.09 -23.90
N PHE A 38 -15.87 1.74 -22.93
CA PHE A 38 -15.96 3.17 -22.72
C PHE A 38 -14.56 3.78 -22.52
N PRO A 39 -14.38 5.08 -22.81
CA PRO A 39 -13.11 5.73 -22.49
C PRO A 39 -12.91 5.89 -20.96
N ASN A 40 -11.68 5.67 -20.49
CA ASN A 40 -11.32 5.90 -19.08
C ASN A 40 -11.15 7.42 -18.82
N SER A 41 -12.27 8.11 -18.75
CA SER A 41 -12.37 9.55 -18.56
C SER A 41 -13.69 9.93 -17.89
N GLN A 42 -13.79 11.17 -17.39
CA GLN A 42 -15.02 11.69 -16.77
C GLN A 42 -16.25 11.53 -17.70
N LYS A 43 -16.10 11.80 -19.01
CA LYS A 43 -17.18 11.61 -19.99
C LYS A 43 -17.55 10.13 -20.12
N GLY A 44 -16.55 9.24 -20.10
CA GLY A 44 -16.76 7.79 -20.16
C GLY A 44 -17.48 7.26 -18.92
N PHE A 45 -17.14 7.73 -17.72
CA PHE A 45 -17.83 7.33 -16.50
C PHE A 45 -19.32 7.71 -16.51
N ILE A 46 -19.63 8.92 -17.01
CA ILE A 46 -21.02 9.35 -17.20
C ILE A 46 -21.73 8.46 -18.24
N ALA A 47 -21.04 8.11 -19.33
CA ALA A 47 -21.59 7.23 -20.36
C ALA A 47 -21.86 5.80 -19.82
N VAL A 48 -20.97 5.24 -19.00
CA VAL A 48 -21.20 3.99 -18.28
C VAL A 48 -22.48 4.06 -17.44
N GLY A 49 -22.64 5.13 -16.65
CA GLY A 49 -23.86 5.31 -15.84
C GLY A 49 -25.15 5.39 -16.68
N LYS A 50 -25.12 6.11 -17.83
CA LYS A 50 -26.25 6.18 -18.75
C LYS A 50 -26.57 4.84 -19.39
N TRP A 51 -25.56 4.09 -19.84
CA TRP A 51 -25.75 2.76 -20.40
C TRP A 51 -26.33 1.78 -19.38
N ILE A 52 -25.77 1.73 -18.17
CA ILE A 52 -26.31 0.89 -17.09
C ILE A 52 -27.78 1.23 -16.79
N LYS A 53 -28.11 2.54 -16.78
CA LYS A 53 -29.49 3.00 -16.58
C LYS A 53 -30.42 2.56 -17.71
N SER A 54 -29.96 2.55 -18.97
CA SER A 54 -30.78 2.04 -20.10
C SER A 54 -31.03 0.53 -20.00
N GLU A 55 -30.06 -0.24 -19.50
CA GLU A 55 -30.18 -1.70 -19.37
C GLU A 55 -30.99 -2.17 -18.14
N LEU A 56 -30.87 -1.45 -17.02
CA LEU A 56 -31.40 -1.87 -15.70
C LEU A 56 -32.47 -0.93 -15.12
N GLY A 57 -32.77 0.18 -15.81
CA GLY A 57 -33.66 1.21 -15.27
C GLY A 57 -32.97 2.03 -14.17
N ASN A 58 -33.77 2.62 -13.27
CA ASN A 58 -33.29 3.46 -12.16
C ASN A 58 -32.88 2.66 -10.90
N SER A 59 -32.47 1.42 -11.02
CA SER A 59 -32.09 0.65 -9.85
C SER A 59 -30.78 1.18 -9.22
N GLU A 60 -30.78 1.27 -7.89
CA GLU A 60 -29.60 1.64 -7.09
C GLU A 60 -28.87 0.41 -6.52
N ASP A 61 -29.48 -0.77 -6.61
CA ASP A 61 -28.95 -2.01 -6.04
C ASP A 61 -27.94 -2.70 -7.00
N ILE A 62 -26.93 -1.95 -7.37
CA ILE A 62 -25.87 -2.39 -8.31
C ILE A 62 -24.53 -2.42 -7.56
N LEU A 63 -23.83 -3.57 -7.69
CA LEU A 63 -22.48 -3.76 -7.17
C LEU A 63 -21.45 -3.52 -8.27
N TYR A 64 -20.70 -2.43 -8.19
CA TYR A 64 -19.57 -2.19 -9.08
C TYR A 64 -18.33 -2.88 -8.55
N CYS A 65 -17.56 -3.52 -9.41
CA CYS A 65 -16.32 -4.16 -9.03
C CYS A 65 -15.24 -3.96 -10.09
N PHE A 66 -14.02 -3.65 -9.68
CA PHE A 66 -12.86 -3.55 -10.55
C PHE A 66 -11.57 -3.91 -9.82
N GLU A 67 -10.54 -4.27 -10.61
CA GLU A 67 -9.22 -4.53 -10.05
C GLU A 67 -8.46 -3.25 -9.72
N HIS A 68 -7.62 -3.32 -8.70
CA HIS A 68 -6.70 -2.23 -8.35
C HIS A 68 -5.55 -2.17 -9.37
N THR A 69 -5.71 -1.38 -10.42
CA THR A 69 -4.73 -1.17 -11.51
C THR A 69 -3.83 0.06 -11.30
N GLY A 70 -3.51 0.37 -10.06
CA GLY A 70 -2.65 1.50 -9.69
C GLY A 70 -3.31 2.86 -9.96
N TRP A 71 -2.67 3.70 -10.80
CA TRP A 71 -3.17 5.07 -11.06
C TRP A 71 -4.43 5.13 -11.93
N TYR A 72 -4.70 4.12 -12.75
CA TYR A 72 -5.76 4.17 -13.76
C TYR A 72 -7.16 4.04 -13.17
N CYS A 73 -7.33 3.35 -12.04
CA CYS A 73 -8.62 3.17 -11.38
C CYS A 73 -8.98 4.28 -10.37
N ILE A 74 -8.07 5.22 -10.09
CA ILE A 74 -8.28 6.24 -9.04
C ILE A 74 -9.44 7.15 -9.39
N LEU A 75 -9.49 7.68 -10.61
CA LEU A 75 -10.54 8.61 -11.04
C LEU A 75 -11.91 7.93 -11.03
N LEU A 76 -11.98 6.66 -11.45
CA LEU A 76 -13.20 5.86 -11.38
C LEU A 76 -13.65 5.65 -9.93
N SER A 77 -12.72 5.32 -9.01
CA SER A 77 -13.03 5.17 -7.59
C SER A 77 -13.66 6.43 -6.99
N HIS A 78 -13.07 7.60 -7.26
CA HIS A 78 -13.61 8.87 -6.80
C HIS A 78 -14.97 9.16 -7.41
N PHE A 79 -15.12 8.98 -8.73
CA PHE A 79 -16.40 9.20 -9.41
C PHE A 79 -17.53 8.33 -8.82
N LEU A 80 -17.29 7.03 -8.62
CA LEU A 80 -18.30 6.14 -8.03
C LEU A 80 -18.63 6.51 -6.60
N HIS A 81 -17.62 6.90 -5.82
CA HIS A 81 -17.81 7.36 -4.44
C HIS A 81 -18.65 8.65 -4.36
N ASP A 82 -18.34 9.65 -5.20
CA ASP A 82 -19.03 10.93 -5.26
C ASP A 82 -20.49 10.76 -5.71
N GLN A 83 -20.78 9.74 -6.52
CA GLN A 83 -22.13 9.33 -6.93
C GLN A 83 -22.80 8.39 -5.92
N SER A 84 -22.22 8.17 -4.75
CA SER A 84 -22.73 7.26 -3.69
C SER A 84 -23.00 5.84 -4.19
N LYS A 85 -22.25 5.35 -5.21
CA LYS A 85 -22.39 4.00 -5.73
C LYS A 85 -21.67 3.00 -4.85
N TYR A 86 -22.24 1.81 -4.71
CA TYR A 86 -21.59 0.72 -4.00
C TYR A 86 -20.53 0.07 -4.89
N TYR A 87 -19.28 0.21 -4.54
CA TYR A 87 -18.20 -0.34 -5.36
C TYR A 87 -17.11 -1.02 -4.52
N CYS A 88 -16.46 -2.02 -5.12
CA CYS A 88 -15.35 -2.75 -4.55
C CYS A 88 -14.13 -2.68 -5.48
N CYS A 89 -13.05 -2.14 -4.96
CA CYS A 89 -11.74 -2.15 -5.63
C CYS A 89 -10.91 -3.30 -5.05
N ILE A 90 -10.76 -4.38 -5.82
CA ILE A 90 -10.25 -5.68 -5.35
C ILE A 90 -8.80 -5.87 -5.76
N ASN A 91 -8.06 -6.60 -4.92
CA ASN A 91 -6.70 -7.00 -5.26
C ASN A 91 -6.73 -8.00 -6.44
N PRO A 92 -5.98 -7.78 -7.53
CA PRO A 92 -5.93 -8.68 -8.69
C PRO A 92 -5.66 -10.15 -8.34
N LEU A 93 -4.88 -10.40 -7.29
CA LEU A 93 -4.59 -11.76 -6.83
C LEU A 93 -5.81 -12.50 -6.25
N GLU A 94 -6.77 -11.79 -5.67
CA GLU A 94 -7.99 -12.39 -5.13
C GLU A 94 -8.87 -12.88 -6.27
N ILE A 95 -9.10 -12.04 -7.28
CA ILE A 95 -9.86 -12.38 -8.47
C ILE A 95 -9.20 -13.55 -9.19
N LYS A 96 -7.90 -13.44 -9.48
CA LYS A 96 -7.14 -14.49 -10.17
C LYS A 96 -7.19 -15.85 -9.46
N ARG A 97 -7.17 -15.88 -8.13
CA ARG A 97 -7.26 -17.13 -7.37
C ARG A 97 -8.65 -17.74 -7.37
N SER A 98 -9.69 -16.92 -7.50
CA SER A 98 -11.08 -17.41 -7.54
C SER A 98 -11.47 -17.97 -8.90
N ILE A 99 -10.81 -17.54 -9.99
CA ILE A 99 -11.15 -17.91 -11.38
C ILE A 99 -10.66 -19.31 -11.74
N GLY A 100 -9.57 -19.80 -11.11
CA GLY A 100 -8.94 -21.06 -11.46
C GLY A 100 -8.08 -20.96 -12.74
N PHE A 101 -7.80 -22.12 -13.36
CA PHE A 101 -6.99 -22.18 -14.59
C PHE A 101 -7.84 -21.89 -15.83
N LYS A 102 -7.53 -20.83 -16.56
CA LYS A 102 -8.13 -20.51 -17.85
C LYS A 102 -7.09 -20.36 -18.94
N ARG A 103 -7.48 -20.76 -20.18
CA ARG A 103 -6.71 -20.55 -21.40
C ARG A 103 -7.35 -19.39 -22.17
N GLY A 104 -6.54 -18.45 -22.62
CA GLY A 104 -6.96 -17.24 -23.34
C GLY A 104 -7.19 -16.05 -22.42
N LYS A 105 -6.89 -14.86 -22.94
CA LYS A 105 -7.05 -13.57 -22.25
C LYS A 105 -7.64 -12.56 -23.23
N SER A 106 -8.69 -11.84 -22.82
CA SER A 106 -9.23 -10.67 -23.50
C SER A 106 -9.88 -9.77 -22.45
N ASP A 107 -9.87 -8.46 -22.70
CA ASP A 107 -10.42 -7.46 -21.77
C ASP A 107 -11.91 -7.71 -21.49
N LYS A 108 -12.68 -8.17 -22.50
CA LYS A 108 -14.06 -8.64 -22.33
C LYS A 108 -14.16 -9.83 -21.35
N THR A 109 -13.25 -10.79 -21.44
CA THR A 109 -13.23 -11.94 -20.54
C THR A 109 -12.83 -11.53 -19.14
N ASP A 110 -11.86 -10.61 -19.02
CA ASP A 110 -11.39 -10.11 -17.74
C ASP A 110 -12.50 -9.32 -17.02
N SER A 111 -13.23 -8.43 -17.71
CA SER A 111 -14.40 -7.71 -17.14
C SER A 111 -15.55 -8.67 -16.74
N TYR A 112 -15.82 -9.72 -17.52
CA TYR A 112 -16.78 -10.77 -17.13
C TYR A 112 -16.36 -11.48 -15.84
N GLU A 113 -15.09 -11.86 -15.71
CA GLU A 113 -14.61 -12.57 -14.52
C GLU A 113 -14.65 -11.68 -13.25
N ILE A 114 -14.37 -10.39 -13.42
CA ILE A 114 -14.53 -9.42 -12.32
C ILE A 114 -16.01 -9.34 -11.91
N ALA A 115 -16.94 -9.25 -12.86
CA ALA A 115 -18.38 -9.22 -12.60
C ALA A 115 -18.86 -10.51 -11.92
N ARG A 116 -18.42 -11.68 -12.41
CA ARG A 116 -18.71 -12.98 -11.82
C ARG A 116 -18.19 -13.11 -10.41
N PHE A 117 -16.94 -12.70 -10.16
CA PHE A 117 -16.35 -12.68 -8.82
C PHE A 117 -17.19 -11.85 -7.86
N ALA A 118 -17.58 -10.64 -8.28
CA ALA A 118 -18.41 -9.76 -7.47
C ALA A 118 -19.78 -10.37 -7.16
N TRP A 119 -20.44 -10.96 -8.16
CA TRP A 119 -21.75 -11.60 -7.98
C TRP A 119 -21.72 -12.77 -6.99
N LEU A 120 -20.73 -13.67 -7.15
CA LEU A 120 -20.61 -14.84 -6.29
C LEU A 120 -20.22 -14.52 -4.85
N ARG A 121 -19.59 -13.36 -4.61
CA ARG A 121 -19.14 -12.92 -3.29
C ARG A 121 -19.80 -11.65 -2.78
N LYS A 122 -20.93 -11.27 -3.35
CA LYS A 122 -21.62 -10.01 -3.03
C LYS A 122 -21.95 -9.81 -1.54
N GLU A 123 -22.12 -10.90 -0.80
CA GLU A 123 -22.40 -10.87 0.64
C GLU A 123 -21.14 -10.67 1.49
N GLU A 124 -19.96 -11.01 0.94
CA GLU A 124 -18.66 -10.91 1.63
C GLU A 124 -17.95 -9.58 1.33
N LEU A 125 -18.28 -8.93 0.20
CA LEU A 125 -17.59 -7.74 -0.27
C LEU A 125 -18.03 -6.49 0.48
N GLU A 126 -17.04 -5.77 1.03
CA GLU A 126 -17.25 -4.48 1.68
C GLU A 126 -17.02 -3.33 0.67
N CYS A 127 -17.86 -2.28 0.78
CA CYS A 127 -17.70 -1.07 -0.04
C CYS A 127 -16.31 -0.46 0.16
N SER A 128 -15.65 -0.13 -0.93
CA SER A 128 -14.35 0.52 -0.91
C SER A 128 -14.48 2.03 -0.69
N VAL A 129 -13.50 2.59 -0.01
CA VAL A 129 -13.38 4.04 0.16
C VAL A 129 -12.14 4.50 -0.60
N PRO A 130 -12.25 5.51 -1.46
CA PRO A 130 -11.10 5.99 -2.22
C PRO A 130 -10.07 6.66 -1.30
N MET A 131 -8.80 6.64 -1.74
CA MET A 131 -7.76 7.34 -1.01
C MET A 131 -8.03 8.85 -1.04
N PRO A 132 -7.97 9.57 0.09
CA PRO A 132 -8.14 11.03 0.12
C PRO A 132 -7.19 11.76 -0.84
N VAL A 133 -7.66 12.83 -1.49
CA VAL A 133 -6.91 13.58 -2.50
C VAL A 133 -5.52 14.02 -2.00
N LYS A 134 -5.43 14.49 -0.76
CA LYS A 134 -4.15 14.89 -0.15
C LYS A 134 -3.16 13.74 -0.02
N LEU A 135 -3.64 12.54 0.28
CA LEU A 135 -2.78 11.34 0.31
C LEU A 135 -2.37 10.91 -1.10
N LEU A 136 -3.21 11.12 -2.13
CA LEU A 136 -2.83 10.89 -3.53
C LEU A 136 -1.72 11.84 -3.97
N GLU A 137 -1.81 13.12 -3.61
CA GLU A 137 -0.74 14.10 -3.87
C GLU A 137 0.57 13.67 -3.19
N LEU A 138 0.49 13.28 -1.93
CA LEU A 138 1.64 12.79 -1.16
C LEU A 138 2.23 11.50 -1.76
N GLN A 139 1.38 10.60 -2.26
CA GLN A 139 1.80 9.38 -2.94
C GLN A 139 2.55 9.68 -4.25
N ARG A 140 2.08 10.66 -5.05
CA ARG A 140 2.77 11.11 -6.27
C ARG A 140 4.17 11.64 -5.96
N LEU A 141 4.28 12.51 -4.95
CA LEU A 141 5.58 13.04 -4.51
C LEU A 141 6.51 11.93 -4.00
N MET A 142 5.97 10.97 -3.23
CA MET A 142 6.76 9.83 -2.74
C MET A 142 7.23 8.94 -3.90
N SER A 143 6.38 8.66 -4.88
CA SER A 143 6.74 7.89 -6.07
C SER A 143 7.83 8.59 -6.90
N LEU A 144 7.75 9.91 -7.06
CA LEU A 144 8.79 10.71 -7.71
C LEU A 144 10.12 10.63 -6.95
N ARG A 145 10.07 10.82 -5.62
CA ARG A 145 11.27 10.71 -4.77
C ARG A 145 11.95 9.35 -4.94
N GLU A 146 11.17 8.28 -4.95
CA GLU A 146 11.70 6.92 -5.09
C GLU A 146 12.37 6.70 -6.45
N GLN A 147 11.77 7.23 -7.50
CA GLN A 147 12.35 7.16 -8.85
C GLN A 147 13.68 7.92 -8.92
N LEU A 148 13.76 9.12 -8.35
CA LEU A 148 15.00 9.90 -8.26
C LEU A 148 16.09 9.16 -7.47
N VAL A 149 15.72 8.54 -6.33
CA VAL A 149 16.66 7.75 -5.54
C VAL A 149 17.16 6.51 -6.30
N LYS A 150 16.28 5.82 -7.04
CA LYS A 150 16.68 4.69 -7.92
C LYS A 150 17.67 5.15 -9.00
N GLN A 151 17.40 6.27 -9.66
CA GLN A 151 18.30 6.84 -10.67
C GLN A 151 19.65 7.21 -10.06
N SER A 152 19.66 7.85 -8.89
CA SER A 152 20.90 8.15 -8.16
C SER A 152 21.71 6.88 -7.85
N THR A 153 21.05 5.82 -7.41
CA THR A 153 21.71 4.54 -7.11
C THR A 153 22.29 3.91 -8.38
N ALA A 154 21.56 3.93 -9.49
CA ALA A 154 22.04 3.42 -10.78
C ALA A 154 23.28 4.17 -11.26
N LEU A 155 23.27 5.51 -11.21
CA LEU A 155 24.41 6.34 -11.59
C LEU A 155 25.63 6.12 -10.68
N LYS A 156 25.43 5.98 -9.36
CA LYS A 156 26.53 5.64 -8.43
C LYS A 156 27.16 4.29 -8.73
N ASN A 157 26.36 3.28 -9.09
CA ASN A 157 26.85 1.97 -9.45
C ASN A 157 27.63 2.03 -10.78
N LEU A 158 27.15 2.81 -11.75
CA LEU A 158 27.84 3.05 -13.02
C LEU A 158 29.17 3.75 -12.79
N GLU A 159 29.20 4.83 -12.01
CA GLU A 159 30.43 5.55 -11.62
C GLU A 159 31.45 4.60 -11.00
N LYS A 160 30.99 3.80 -10.02
CA LYS A 160 31.87 2.82 -9.35
C LYS A 160 32.41 1.77 -10.32
N GLY A 161 31.59 1.28 -11.27
CA GLY A 161 32.00 0.34 -12.30
C GLY A 161 33.07 0.95 -13.23
N MET A 162 32.83 2.18 -13.71
CA MET A 162 33.79 2.89 -14.56
C MET A 162 35.14 3.11 -13.85
N LEU A 163 35.09 3.61 -12.61
CA LEU A 163 36.30 3.84 -11.81
C LEU A 163 37.08 2.55 -11.52
N SER A 164 36.43 1.39 -11.45
CA SER A 164 37.10 0.11 -11.23
C SER A 164 37.86 -0.40 -12.49
N MET A 165 37.48 0.07 -13.67
CA MET A 165 38.10 -0.33 -14.95
C MET A 165 39.21 0.62 -15.42
N MET A 166 39.32 1.81 -14.82
CA MET A 166 40.23 2.87 -15.27
C MET A 166 41.37 3.06 -14.26
N GLU A 167 42.61 2.86 -14.71
CA GLU A 167 43.81 3.29 -13.96
C GLU A 167 43.83 4.83 -13.93
N LYS A 168 43.47 5.44 -12.80
CA LYS A 168 43.57 6.89 -12.53
C LYS A 168 43.03 7.82 -13.63
N SER A 169 41.71 8.00 -13.70
CA SER A 169 41.19 9.10 -14.52
C SER A 169 40.17 9.97 -13.79
N SER A 170 40.67 10.84 -12.91
CA SER A 170 39.87 11.93 -12.32
C SER A 170 39.43 12.99 -13.37
N GLY A 171 39.86 12.85 -14.61
CA GLY A 171 39.59 13.77 -15.71
C GLY A 171 38.58 13.31 -16.76
N ASP A 172 38.08 12.09 -16.66
CA ASP A 172 37.12 11.55 -17.64
C ASP A 172 35.83 12.36 -17.67
N GLU A 173 35.42 12.83 -18.84
CA GLU A 173 34.26 13.68 -19.05
C GLU A 173 32.95 12.93 -18.69
N SER A 174 32.86 11.63 -18.93
CA SER A 174 31.70 10.81 -18.56
C SER A 174 31.52 10.75 -17.04
N ILE A 175 32.59 10.66 -16.27
CA ILE A 175 32.53 10.70 -14.80
C ILE A 175 32.10 12.08 -14.30
N LYS A 176 32.57 13.17 -14.95
CA LYS A 176 32.11 14.53 -14.61
C LYS A 176 30.59 14.69 -14.83
N ILE A 177 30.09 14.22 -15.98
CA ILE A 177 28.66 14.23 -16.31
C ILE A 177 27.84 13.44 -15.26
N ILE A 178 28.31 12.24 -14.86
CA ILE A 178 27.64 11.43 -13.82
C ILE A 178 27.60 12.20 -12.49
N LYS A 179 28.71 12.79 -12.06
CA LYS A 179 28.78 13.57 -10.81
C LYS A 179 27.85 14.79 -10.83
N GLN A 180 27.79 15.49 -11.96
CA GLN A 180 26.87 16.61 -12.14
C GLN A 180 25.39 16.16 -12.07
N SER A 181 25.06 15.06 -12.74
CA SER A 181 23.72 14.47 -12.69
C SER A 181 23.34 14.05 -11.27
N LEU A 182 24.23 13.41 -10.53
CA LEU A 182 24.03 13.03 -9.14
C LEU A 182 23.77 14.26 -8.25
N LYS A 183 24.50 15.35 -8.45
CA LYS A 183 24.29 16.62 -7.73
C LYS A 183 22.90 17.21 -8.01
N GLN A 184 22.47 17.22 -9.27
CA GLN A 184 21.13 17.70 -9.65
C GLN A 184 20.02 16.81 -9.04
N ILE A 185 20.18 15.49 -9.12
CA ILE A 185 19.20 14.55 -8.51
C ILE A 185 19.09 14.79 -7.01
N ALA A 186 20.21 15.02 -6.31
CA ALA A 186 20.20 15.31 -4.87
C ALA A 186 19.37 16.58 -4.56
N VAL A 187 19.52 17.65 -5.34
CA VAL A 187 18.73 18.89 -5.22
C VAL A 187 17.23 18.61 -5.44
N HIS A 188 16.89 17.83 -6.46
CA HIS A 188 15.50 17.45 -6.75
C HIS A 188 14.89 16.61 -5.62
N VAL A 189 15.64 15.65 -5.06
CA VAL A 189 15.19 14.85 -3.91
C VAL A 189 14.87 15.75 -2.71
N LEU A 190 15.76 16.70 -2.37
CA LEU A 190 15.51 17.66 -1.28
C LEU A 190 14.28 18.53 -1.54
N LYS A 191 14.09 19.00 -2.78
CA LYS A 191 12.91 19.78 -3.17
C LYS A 191 11.62 18.98 -3.00
N VAL A 192 11.60 17.73 -3.46
CA VAL A 192 10.43 16.83 -3.32
C VAL A 192 10.15 16.54 -1.85
N GLU A 193 11.18 16.29 -1.03
CA GLU A 193 11.02 16.07 0.41
C GLU A 193 10.44 17.30 1.12
N LYS A 194 10.85 18.52 0.72
CA LYS A 194 10.27 19.76 1.24
C LYS A 194 8.79 19.90 0.87
N LEU A 195 8.43 19.65 -0.40
CA LEU A 195 7.04 19.66 -0.85
C LEU A 195 6.16 18.66 -0.09
N MET A 196 6.67 17.46 0.19
CA MET A 196 5.94 16.47 1.02
C MET A 196 5.72 16.98 2.44
N GLU A 197 6.71 17.63 3.06
CA GLU A 197 6.57 18.20 4.41
C GLU A 197 5.58 19.38 4.43
N GLU A 198 5.60 20.22 3.42
CA GLU A 198 4.63 21.32 3.26
C GLU A 198 3.21 20.77 3.11
N LEU A 199 3.03 19.78 2.26
CA LEU A 199 1.73 19.11 2.06
C LEU A 199 1.20 18.49 3.37
N ILE A 200 2.04 17.80 4.13
CA ILE A 200 1.66 17.23 5.42
C ILE A 200 1.23 18.31 6.42
N LYS A 201 1.80 19.52 6.35
CA LYS A 201 1.45 20.63 7.25
C LYS A 201 0.09 21.24 6.93
N THR A 202 -0.43 21.12 5.71
CA THR A 202 -1.71 21.73 5.30
C THR A 202 -2.93 21.13 6.01
N GLU A 203 -2.83 19.89 6.50
CA GLU A 203 -3.92 19.20 7.16
C GLU A 203 -3.54 18.83 8.60
N THR A 204 -4.30 19.29 9.58
CA THR A 204 -3.97 19.14 10.99
C THR A 204 -3.85 17.68 11.43
N GLN A 205 -4.80 16.82 10.99
CA GLN A 205 -4.78 15.41 11.37
C GLN A 205 -3.60 14.67 10.74
N LEU A 206 -3.30 14.93 9.48
CA LEU A 206 -2.16 14.34 8.78
C LEU A 206 -0.83 14.73 9.44
N ARG A 207 -0.68 16.04 9.77
CA ARG A 207 0.48 16.58 10.47
C ARG A 207 0.66 15.96 11.86
N ASN A 208 -0.42 15.81 12.62
CA ASN A 208 -0.37 15.25 13.95
C ASN A 208 0.00 13.77 13.91
N ASN A 209 -0.64 12.95 13.06
CA ASN A 209 -0.34 11.55 12.92
C ASN A 209 1.09 11.30 12.41
N TYR A 210 1.60 12.18 11.52
CA TYR A 210 2.99 12.13 11.09
C TYR A 210 3.96 12.38 12.25
N LYS A 211 3.72 13.43 13.06
CA LYS A 211 4.55 13.75 14.25
C LYS A 211 4.51 12.61 15.27
N LEU A 212 3.33 12.07 15.56
CA LEU A 212 3.15 10.95 16.47
C LEU A 212 3.89 9.70 16.01
N SER A 213 3.78 9.35 14.74
CA SER A 213 4.52 8.22 14.17
C SER A 213 6.03 8.40 14.31
N ARG A 214 6.54 9.59 14.02
CA ARG A 214 7.97 9.91 14.09
C ARG A 214 8.51 10.05 15.50
N SER A 215 7.65 10.17 16.51
CA SER A 215 8.09 10.17 17.91
C SER A 215 8.64 8.81 18.34
N VAL A 216 8.26 7.73 17.65
CA VAL A 216 8.79 6.38 17.91
C VAL A 216 10.22 6.28 17.39
N LYS A 217 11.16 5.90 18.25
CA LYS A 217 12.56 5.74 17.86
C LYS A 217 12.76 4.73 16.74
N GLY A 218 13.63 5.06 15.81
CA GLY A 218 13.85 4.31 14.58
C GLY A 218 12.90 4.67 13.44
N VAL A 219 11.86 5.48 13.66
CA VAL A 219 10.92 5.93 12.61
C VAL A 219 11.43 7.21 11.97
N GLY A 220 12.07 7.06 10.83
CA GLY A 220 12.54 8.18 10.01
C GLY A 220 11.43 8.81 9.15
N ARG A 221 11.79 9.88 8.40
CA ARG A 221 10.89 10.63 7.52
C ARG A 221 10.15 9.72 6.52
N VAL A 222 10.90 8.88 5.81
CA VAL A 222 10.34 8.01 4.75
C VAL A 222 9.35 7.01 5.32
N LEU A 223 9.69 6.33 6.43
CA LEU A 223 8.78 5.38 7.05
C LEU A 223 7.53 6.08 7.58
N GLY A 224 7.68 7.26 8.22
CA GLY A 224 6.53 8.03 8.71
C GLY A 224 5.54 8.38 7.59
N ILE A 225 6.02 8.82 6.42
CA ILE A 225 5.18 9.11 5.25
C ILE A 225 4.55 7.84 4.70
N GLN A 226 5.31 6.75 4.55
CA GLN A 226 4.78 5.48 4.08
C GLN A 226 3.72 4.90 5.02
N MET A 227 3.86 5.09 6.33
CA MET A 227 2.80 4.73 7.28
C MET A 227 1.49 5.48 6.98
N LEU A 228 1.54 6.81 6.76
CA LEU A 228 0.35 7.59 6.41
C LEU A 228 -0.30 7.09 5.11
N LEU A 229 0.50 6.82 4.08
CA LEU A 229 0.02 6.36 2.78
C LEU A 229 -0.63 4.98 2.84
N HIS A 230 0.07 3.97 3.38
CA HIS A 230 -0.43 2.60 3.39
C HIS A 230 -1.59 2.37 4.36
N THR A 231 -1.68 3.17 5.42
CA THR A 231 -2.78 3.10 6.39
C THR A 231 -3.94 4.06 6.08
N HIS A 232 -3.85 4.84 4.98
CA HIS A 232 -4.77 5.94 4.70
C HIS A 232 -4.96 6.84 5.92
N ASN A 233 -3.85 7.35 6.44
CA ASN A 233 -3.82 8.14 7.66
C ASN A 233 -4.44 7.42 8.88
N TYR A 234 -4.16 6.10 9.01
CA TYR A 234 -4.63 5.18 10.06
C TYR A 234 -6.14 4.87 10.04
N SER A 235 -6.83 5.14 8.94
CA SER A 235 -8.25 4.77 8.78
C SER A 235 -8.43 3.34 8.23
N ARG A 236 -7.50 2.85 7.40
CA ARG A 236 -7.62 1.56 6.70
C ARG A 236 -7.45 0.34 7.60
N PHE A 237 -6.69 0.43 8.67
CA PHE A 237 -6.41 -0.67 9.58
C PHE A 237 -6.80 -0.30 11.01
N ALA A 238 -7.78 -1.00 11.56
CA ALA A 238 -8.22 -0.79 12.95
C ALA A 238 -7.14 -1.21 13.96
N GLU A 239 -6.34 -2.24 13.63
CA GLU A 239 -5.37 -2.84 14.53
C GLU A 239 -4.01 -3.01 13.88
N TRP A 240 -2.95 -2.78 14.65
CA TRP A 240 -1.57 -2.93 14.20
C TRP A 240 -1.22 -4.32 13.68
N ARG A 241 -1.90 -5.39 14.19
CA ARG A 241 -1.66 -6.77 13.75
C ARG A 241 -2.07 -6.99 12.30
N ALA A 242 -3.21 -6.43 11.88
CA ALA A 242 -3.65 -6.48 10.49
C ALA A 242 -2.64 -5.77 9.55
N PHE A 243 -2.14 -4.61 9.96
CA PHE A 243 -1.09 -3.92 9.22
C PHE A 243 0.24 -4.69 9.20
N SER A 244 0.63 -5.33 10.30
CA SER A 244 1.82 -6.19 10.36
C SER A 244 1.71 -7.40 9.41
N ALA A 245 0.52 -8.00 9.29
CA ALA A 245 0.25 -9.06 8.32
C ALA A 245 0.38 -8.55 6.88
N TYR A 246 -0.19 -7.38 6.58
CA TYR A 246 -0.04 -6.69 5.29
C TYR A 246 1.43 -6.43 4.93
N CYS A 247 2.25 -6.00 5.88
CA CYS A 247 3.69 -5.79 5.70
C CYS A 247 4.50 -7.11 5.60
N GLY A 248 3.89 -8.28 5.83
CA GLY A 248 4.58 -9.56 5.81
C GLY A 248 5.62 -9.72 6.91
N ILE A 249 5.32 -9.23 8.12
CA ILE A 249 6.16 -9.40 9.30
C ILE A 249 5.51 -10.30 10.36
N VAL A 250 4.31 -10.84 10.09
CA VAL A 250 3.65 -11.84 10.93
C VAL A 250 3.96 -13.24 10.40
N PRO A 251 4.56 -14.12 11.20
CA PRO A 251 4.73 -15.53 10.85
C PRO A 251 3.41 -16.28 11.05
N TYR A 252 3.05 -17.10 10.07
CA TYR A 252 1.89 -18.00 10.14
C TYR A 252 2.35 -19.44 10.38
N PRO A 253 1.61 -20.24 11.13
CA PRO A 253 1.88 -21.67 11.29
C PRO A 253 1.74 -22.35 9.93
N TYR A 254 2.59 -23.35 9.71
CA TYR A 254 2.55 -24.22 8.54
C TYR A 254 2.36 -25.66 9.05
N GLN A 255 1.09 -26.05 9.19
CA GLN A 255 0.70 -27.35 9.74
C GLN A 255 -0.37 -27.95 8.82
N SER A 256 -0.28 -29.24 8.56
CA SER A 256 -1.30 -30.00 7.83
C SER A 256 -1.43 -31.37 8.45
N GLY A 257 -2.59 -31.65 9.02
CA GLY A 257 -2.85 -32.89 9.76
C GLY A 257 -1.85 -33.09 10.90
N THR A 258 -1.60 -34.35 11.21
CA THR A 258 -0.62 -34.76 12.25
C THR A 258 0.81 -34.93 11.71
N SER A 259 0.97 -35.02 10.38
CA SER A 259 2.24 -35.36 9.71
C SER A 259 3.12 -34.17 9.34
N ILE A 260 2.54 -33.01 9.14
CA ILE A 260 3.29 -31.81 8.72
C ILE A 260 3.25 -30.77 9.83
N ASN A 261 4.37 -30.60 10.52
CA ASN A 261 4.59 -29.51 11.48
C ASN A 261 5.83 -28.71 11.10
N GLY A 262 5.65 -27.80 10.14
CA GLY A 262 6.74 -27.00 9.60
C GLY A 262 7.02 -25.73 10.43
N ARG A 263 8.18 -25.12 10.21
CA ARG A 263 8.51 -23.82 10.82
C ARG A 263 7.50 -22.75 10.37
N ASN A 264 7.10 -21.90 11.31
CA ASN A 264 6.28 -20.72 10.99
C ASN A 264 6.94 -19.87 9.91
N LYS A 265 6.23 -19.61 8.82
CA LYS A 265 6.72 -18.84 7.67
C LYS A 265 5.90 -17.58 7.46
N ILE A 266 6.59 -16.56 6.99
CA ILE A 266 5.94 -15.33 6.52
C ILE A 266 5.33 -15.61 5.15
N HIS A 267 4.10 -15.16 4.94
CA HIS A 267 3.41 -15.33 3.67
C HIS A 267 4.13 -14.56 2.55
N SER A 268 4.18 -15.13 1.33
CA SER A 268 4.84 -14.51 0.17
C SER A 268 4.13 -13.26 -0.34
N ILE A 269 2.80 -13.22 -0.16
CA ILE A 269 1.98 -12.03 -0.47
C ILE A 269 2.15 -11.04 0.67
N SER A 270 2.93 -10.01 0.42
CA SER A 270 3.21 -8.96 1.41
C SER A 270 3.82 -7.75 0.74
N ASP A 271 3.70 -6.59 1.36
CA ASP A 271 4.41 -5.39 0.91
C ASP A 271 5.90 -5.47 1.26
N LYS A 272 6.69 -5.94 0.28
CA LYS A 272 8.14 -6.11 0.42
C LYS A 272 8.86 -4.80 0.73
N LYS A 273 8.33 -3.67 0.24
CA LYS A 273 8.89 -2.33 0.45
C LYS A 273 8.69 -1.88 1.89
N MET A 274 7.47 -1.99 2.43
CA MET A 274 7.20 -1.72 3.84
C MET A 274 8.03 -2.62 4.76
N LYS A 275 8.14 -3.91 4.43
CA LYS A 275 9.00 -4.83 5.17
C LYS A 275 10.46 -4.38 5.20
N SER A 276 11.01 -3.89 4.09
CA SER A 276 12.37 -3.37 4.00
C SER A 276 12.55 -2.11 4.85
N LEU A 277 11.62 -1.16 4.76
CA LEU A 277 11.64 0.07 5.58
C LEU A 277 11.55 -0.24 7.08
N LEU A 278 10.68 -1.16 7.47
CA LEU A 278 10.58 -1.62 8.86
C LEU A 278 11.86 -2.35 9.32
N SER A 279 12.59 -3.02 8.41
CA SER A 279 13.88 -3.60 8.74
C SER A 279 14.93 -2.54 9.07
N MET A 280 15.03 -1.51 8.24
CA MET A 280 15.94 -0.38 8.48
C MET A 280 15.58 0.37 9.77
N SER A 281 14.28 0.58 10.01
CA SER A 281 13.76 1.17 11.24
C SER A 281 14.12 0.34 12.48
N ALA A 282 13.99 -0.99 12.39
CA ALA A 282 14.32 -1.89 13.49
C ALA A 282 15.83 -1.88 13.81
N ILE A 283 16.70 -1.86 12.79
CA ILE A 283 18.15 -1.73 12.97
C ILE A 283 18.48 -0.41 13.64
N SER A 284 17.92 0.70 13.16
CA SER A 284 18.11 2.01 13.78
C SER A 284 17.59 2.07 15.22
N ALA A 285 16.43 1.46 15.49
CA ALA A 285 15.86 1.41 16.84
C ALA A 285 16.74 0.62 17.82
N ILE A 286 17.32 -0.50 17.40
CA ILE A 286 18.26 -1.29 18.23
C ILE A 286 19.50 -0.45 18.60
N GLN A 287 19.91 0.49 17.75
CA GLN A 287 21.05 1.37 18.03
C GLN A 287 20.72 2.52 18.98
N HIS A 288 19.51 3.09 18.88
CA HIS A 288 19.14 4.35 19.52
C HIS A 288 18.08 4.24 20.64
N ASP A 289 17.44 3.08 20.81
CA ASP A 289 16.45 2.80 21.85
C ASP A 289 17.01 1.73 22.80
N SER A 290 17.31 2.12 24.04
CA SER A 290 17.93 1.24 25.05
C SER A 290 17.05 0.02 25.37
N GLU A 291 15.72 0.21 25.49
CA GLU A 291 14.76 -0.87 25.75
C GLU A 291 14.75 -1.89 24.62
N LEU A 292 14.67 -1.43 23.35
CA LEU A 292 14.66 -2.33 22.20
C LEU A 292 16.01 -3.01 21.98
N LYS A 293 17.12 -2.34 22.32
CA LYS A 293 18.47 -2.92 22.30
C LYS A 293 18.57 -4.09 23.27
N ILE A 294 18.23 -3.85 24.56
CA ILE A 294 18.25 -4.87 25.61
C ILE A 294 17.32 -6.05 25.20
N TYR A 295 16.12 -5.73 24.76
CA TYR A 295 15.16 -6.75 24.34
C TYR A 295 15.67 -7.59 23.16
N TYR A 296 16.31 -6.98 22.16
CA TYR A 296 16.90 -7.69 21.03
C TYR A 296 17.99 -8.65 21.47
N HIS A 297 18.95 -8.19 22.29
CA HIS A 297 20.05 -9.03 22.79
C HIS A 297 19.52 -10.21 23.63
N LYS A 298 18.59 -9.93 24.54
CA LYS A 298 17.92 -10.99 25.32
C LYS A 298 17.34 -12.09 24.43
N ARG A 299 16.65 -11.73 23.33
CA ARG A 299 16.07 -12.71 22.40
C ARG A 299 17.12 -13.52 21.64
N VAL A 300 18.25 -12.90 21.31
CA VAL A 300 19.38 -13.61 20.68
C VAL A 300 20.06 -14.55 21.65
N GLU A 301 20.27 -14.14 22.90
CA GLU A 301 20.82 -14.95 23.98
C GLU A 301 19.93 -16.15 24.35
N GLU A 302 18.60 -16.00 24.24
CA GLU A 302 17.62 -17.09 24.36
C GLU A 302 17.68 -18.09 23.15
N GLY A 303 18.67 -17.96 22.26
CA GLY A 303 18.89 -18.85 21.10
C GLY A 303 18.03 -18.53 19.87
N LYS A 304 17.29 -17.40 19.83
CA LYS A 304 16.55 -17.02 18.62
C LYS A 304 17.50 -16.53 17.52
N PRO A 305 17.31 -16.96 16.26
CA PRO A 305 18.07 -16.45 15.14
C PRO A 305 17.94 -14.92 15.03
N LYS A 306 19.03 -14.20 14.74
CA LYS A 306 19.09 -12.73 14.64
C LYS A 306 17.95 -12.12 13.79
N MET A 307 17.62 -12.75 12.66
CA MET A 307 16.52 -12.28 11.80
C MET A 307 15.14 -12.46 12.44
N VAL A 308 14.94 -13.48 13.28
CA VAL A 308 13.70 -13.65 14.04
C VAL A 308 13.60 -12.59 15.12
N ALA A 309 14.67 -12.35 15.87
CA ALA A 309 14.75 -11.28 16.87
C ALA A 309 14.48 -9.90 16.22
N LEU A 310 15.09 -9.61 15.06
CA LEU A 310 14.83 -8.39 14.30
C LEU A 310 13.35 -8.27 13.88
N ASN A 311 12.72 -9.38 13.48
CA ASN A 311 11.31 -9.38 13.11
C ASN A 311 10.38 -9.06 14.29
N ILE A 312 10.75 -9.48 15.50
CA ILE A 312 10.01 -9.09 16.72
C ILE A 312 10.11 -7.57 16.93
N ILE A 313 11.28 -6.97 16.73
CA ILE A 313 11.47 -5.51 16.84
C ILE A 313 10.61 -4.76 15.80
N ARG A 314 10.53 -5.24 14.55
CA ARG A 314 9.61 -4.66 13.53
C ARG A 314 8.18 -4.58 14.04
N ASN A 315 7.67 -5.69 14.60
CA ASN A 315 6.33 -5.75 15.15
C ASN A 315 6.14 -4.80 16.34
N LYS A 316 7.13 -4.69 17.23
CA LYS A 316 7.10 -3.73 18.35
C LYS A 316 7.03 -2.28 17.84
N ILE A 317 7.81 -1.92 16.79
CA ILE A 317 7.77 -0.57 16.20
C ILE A 317 6.37 -0.29 15.62
N VAL A 318 5.79 -1.19 14.83
CA VAL A 318 4.44 -1.04 14.30
C VAL A 318 3.43 -0.86 15.42
N SER A 319 3.48 -1.72 16.45
CA SER A 319 2.60 -1.63 17.62
C SER A 319 2.73 -0.27 18.34
N ARG A 320 3.96 0.21 18.55
CA ARG A 320 4.22 1.53 19.17
C ARG A 320 3.67 2.69 18.33
N ILE A 321 3.85 2.66 17.01
CA ILE A 321 3.30 3.67 16.10
C ILE A 321 1.78 3.74 16.22
N PHE A 322 1.10 2.59 16.10
CA PHE A 322 -0.36 2.55 16.22
C PHE A 322 -0.85 3.00 17.59
N ALA A 323 -0.14 2.61 18.66
CA ALA A 323 -0.47 3.02 20.02
C ALA A 323 -0.32 4.54 20.23
N THR A 324 0.75 5.16 19.70
CA THR A 324 0.95 6.62 19.81
C THR A 324 -0.12 7.38 19.04
N VAL A 325 -0.46 6.96 17.83
CA VAL A 325 -1.49 7.61 17.02
C VAL A 325 -2.87 7.45 17.65
N LYS A 326 -3.22 6.24 18.14
CA LYS A 326 -4.51 5.97 18.79
C LYS A 326 -4.67 6.78 20.09
N ARG A 327 -3.60 6.95 20.86
CA ARG A 327 -3.59 7.71 22.11
C ARG A 327 -3.54 9.22 21.89
N GLY A 328 -3.05 9.68 20.72
CA GLY A 328 -2.88 11.11 20.41
C GLY A 328 -1.70 11.78 21.12
N THR A 329 -0.80 11.02 21.78
CA THR A 329 0.36 11.55 22.49
C THR A 329 1.66 10.93 21.99
N PRO A 330 2.78 11.69 21.96
CA PRO A 330 4.08 11.18 21.50
C PRO A 330 4.53 9.95 22.30
N TYR A 331 5.41 9.16 21.69
CA TYR A 331 6.06 8.05 22.37
C TYR A 331 6.99 8.56 23.48
N VAL A 332 6.86 7.99 24.66
CA VAL A 332 7.70 8.30 25.84
C VAL A 332 8.49 7.06 26.22
N GLU A 333 9.80 7.22 26.45
CA GLU A 333 10.67 6.16 26.97
C GLU A 333 10.45 6.01 28.47
N LEU A 334 9.96 4.85 28.90
CA LEU A 334 9.69 4.59 30.31
C LEU A 334 10.96 4.64 31.17
N GLY A 335 12.13 4.30 30.62
CA GLY A 335 13.42 4.35 31.35
C GLY A 335 13.91 5.72 31.73
N LYS A 336 13.28 6.82 31.26
CA LYS A 336 13.63 8.18 31.65
C LYS A 336 12.93 8.67 32.95
N PHE A 337 11.95 7.93 33.42
CA PHE A 337 11.16 8.27 34.61
C PHE A 337 11.39 7.30 35.78
N ALA A 338 12.34 6.38 35.65
CA ALA A 338 12.73 5.43 36.71
C ALA A 338 14.04 5.82 37.39
N ALA A 339 14.39 7.13 37.37
CA ALA A 339 15.49 7.71 38.10
C ALA A 339 14.98 8.74 39.10
#